data_88422319b5d3ca8c5f7182ccebd9c4d1
#
_entry.id   88422319b5d3ca8c5f7182ccebd9c4d1
#
_cell.length_a   1.000
_cell.length_b   1.000
_cell.length_c   1.000
_cell.angle_alpha   90.00
_cell.angle_beta   90.00
_cell.angle_gamma   90.00
#
_symmetry.space_group_name_H-M   'P 1'
#
loop_
_entity.id
_entity.type
_entity.pdbx_description
1 polymer ?
#
loop_
_entity_poly.entity_id
_entity_poly.type
_entity_poly.pdbx_seq_one_letter_code
_entity_poly.pdbx_strand_id
1 'polypeptide(L)'
;MASTPGDRPASEAPTADDAALTQALGEWEHLAEPFHALVAIDTSGSMSTPALPDGATRMDLTKAAASTAVGLFPEHDALGLWTFARHLDGVKDHRSLAPVRELSAPVDGATQRDQLAQDAQSLTYVPKGYTGLYDTTLAAYRQVLHDDAPDHLRTVIVLTDGINQDPGSMGLDELLTTLEKEQDPENPVRIITVGISQDADAKVLKQIAETTGGTSHIARAPEDIQKVFVDALTGA
;
A
#
# COMPACT_ATOMS: atom_id res chain seq x y z
N MET A 1 -49.38 32.86 -39.38
CA MET A 1 -47.93 32.87 -39.60
C MET A 1 -47.27 32.58 -38.26
N ALA A 2 -46.82 31.37 -38.07
CA ALA A 2 -46.16 30.91 -36.86
C ALA A 2 -44.66 31.00 -37.07
N SER A 3 -43.94 31.73 -36.24
CA SER A 3 -42.50 31.87 -36.23
C SER A 3 -41.87 30.64 -35.58
N THR A 4 -40.95 29.99 -36.29
CA THR A 4 -40.12 28.88 -35.86
C THR A 4 -39.08 29.39 -34.86
N PRO A 5 -38.82 28.71 -33.72
CA PRO A 5 -37.70 29.06 -32.84
C PRO A 5 -36.37 28.68 -33.48
N GLY A 6 -35.44 29.63 -33.51
CA GLY A 6 -34.14 29.47 -34.08
C GLY A 6 -33.28 28.44 -33.31
N ASP A 7 -32.61 27.62 -34.08
CA ASP A 7 -31.60 26.69 -33.69
C ASP A 7 -30.39 27.44 -33.08
N ARG A 8 -30.11 27.19 -31.79
CA ARG A 8 -28.94 27.73 -31.13
C ARG A 8 -27.83 26.67 -31.35
N PRO A 9 -26.69 27.05 -31.96
CA PRO A 9 -25.61 26.09 -32.13
C PRO A 9 -25.13 25.58 -30.77
N ALA A 10 -25.01 24.26 -30.63
CA ALA A 10 -24.41 23.65 -29.48
C ALA A 10 -22.97 24.16 -29.37
N SER A 11 -22.63 24.75 -28.24
CA SER A 11 -21.27 25.12 -27.88
C SER A 11 -20.47 23.81 -27.81
N GLU A 12 -19.60 23.55 -28.75
CA GLU A 12 -18.59 22.51 -28.63
C GLU A 12 -17.73 22.80 -27.39
N ALA A 13 -17.72 21.88 -26.45
CA ALA A 13 -16.78 21.91 -25.36
C ALA A 13 -15.35 21.87 -25.94
N PRO A 14 -14.40 22.68 -25.45
CA PRO A 14 -13.04 22.64 -25.95
C PRO A 14 -12.48 21.25 -25.74
N THR A 15 -12.11 20.55 -26.80
CA THR A 15 -11.29 19.34 -26.73
C THR A 15 -9.91 19.79 -26.29
N ALA A 16 -9.48 19.33 -25.09
CA ALA A 16 -8.11 19.53 -24.67
C ALA A 16 -7.19 18.89 -25.73
N ASP A 17 -6.21 19.64 -26.20
CA ASP A 17 -5.16 19.14 -27.06
C ASP A 17 -4.39 18.05 -26.29
N ASP A 18 -4.20 16.87 -26.88
CA ASP A 18 -3.49 15.76 -26.24
C ASP A 18 -2.10 16.18 -25.75
N ALA A 19 -1.44 17.12 -26.43
CA ALA A 19 -0.17 17.70 -26.00
C ALA A 19 -0.33 18.56 -24.73
N ALA A 20 -1.38 19.36 -24.63
CA ALA A 20 -1.66 20.17 -23.44
C ALA A 20 -2.08 19.30 -22.24
N LEU A 21 -2.79 18.18 -22.49
CA LEU A 21 -3.15 17.22 -21.47
C LEU A 21 -1.90 16.48 -20.95
N THR A 22 -1.01 16.05 -21.86
CA THR A 22 0.26 15.39 -21.50
C THR A 22 1.16 16.35 -20.72
N GLN A 23 1.23 17.61 -21.12
CA GLN A 23 2.00 18.62 -20.42
C GLN A 23 1.41 18.91 -19.02
N ALA A 24 0.09 19.03 -18.90
CA ALA A 24 -0.58 19.26 -17.62
C ALA A 24 -0.40 18.06 -16.69
N LEU A 25 -0.46 16.82 -17.20
CA LEU A 25 -0.18 15.61 -16.42
C LEU A 25 1.26 15.57 -15.94
N GLY A 26 2.23 15.93 -16.82
CA GLY A 26 3.64 16.02 -16.44
C GLY A 26 3.92 17.13 -15.40
N GLU A 27 3.24 18.27 -15.48
CA GLU A 27 3.33 19.33 -14.45
C GLU A 27 2.68 18.88 -13.13
N TRP A 28 1.61 18.08 -13.16
CA TRP A 28 1.01 17.48 -11.97
C TRP A 28 1.93 16.46 -11.28
N GLU A 29 2.61 15.61 -12.05
CA GLU A 29 3.60 14.67 -11.53
C GLU A 29 4.76 15.38 -10.79
N HIS A 30 5.13 16.59 -11.22
CA HIS A 30 6.16 17.41 -10.56
C HIS A 30 5.65 18.20 -9.34
N LEU A 31 4.33 18.31 -9.16
CA LEU A 31 3.71 19.04 -8.03
C LEU A 31 3.23 18.10 -6.92
N ALA A 32 3.12 16.80 -7.17
CA ALA A 32 2.79 15.82 -6.15
C ALA A 32 4.01 15.59 -5.25
N GLU A 33 3.82 15.69 -3.94
CA GLU A 33 4.87 15.29 -2.98
C GLU A 33 5.21 13.81 -3.21
N PRO A 34 6.51 13.47 -3.31
CA PRO A 34 6.91 12.09 -3.52
C PRO A 34 6.53 11.21 -2.33
N PHE A 35 6.30 9.94 -2.59
CA PHE A 35 6.03 8.95 -1.53
C PHE A 35 7.32 8.47 -0.87
N HIS A 36 7.27 8.32 0.45
CA HIS A 36 8.21 7.54 1.23
C HIS A 36 7.42 6.43 1.93
N ALA A 37 7.38 5.24 1.31
CA ALA A 37 6.46 4.20 1.70
C ALA A 37 7.15 2.88 2.06
N LEU A 38 6.69 2.26 3.15
CA LEU A 38 7.07 0.91 3.55
C LEU A 38 5.87 -0.03 3.39
N VAL A 39 6.02 -1.02 2.52
CA VAL A 39 5.02 -2.06 2.28
C VAL A 39 5.33 -3.27 3.16
N ALA A 40 4.40 -3.68 4.01
CA ALA A 40 4.48 -4.88 4.84
C ALA A 40 3.46 -5.92 4.35
N ILE A 41 3.94 -7.09 3.92
CA ILE A 41 3.11 -8.15 3.33
C ILE A 41 3.05 -9.33 4.27
N ASP A 42 1.83 -9.75 4.62
CA ASP A 42 1.56 -10.96 5.39
C ASP A 42 2.03 -12.20 4.62
N THR A 43 2.80 -13.03 5.32
CA THR A 43 3.29 -14.32 4.84
C THR A 43 2.87 -15.46 5.77
N SER A 44 1.84 -15.27 6.59
CA SER A 44 1.28 -16.31 7.45
C SER A 44 0.71 -17.48 6.66
N GLY A 45 0.42 -18.57 7.34
CA GLY A 45 -0.04 -19.81 6.71
C GLY A 45 -1.37 -19.69 5.97
N SER A 46 -2.24 -18.74 6.35
CA SER A 46 -3.52 -18.45 5.69
C SER A 46 -3.36 -17.95 4.25
N MET A 47 -2.22 -17.31 3.95
CA MET A 47 -1.89 -16.85 2.60
C MET A 47 -1.77 -17.99 1.56
N SER A 48 -1.68 -19.25 2.01
CA SER A 48 -1.75 -20.44 1.15
C SER A 48 -3.18 -20.84 0.72
N THR A 49 -4.19 -20.19 1.29
CA THR A 49 -5.59 -20.53 0.99
C THR A 49 -5.92 -20.15 -0.45
N PRO A 50 -6.58 -21.06 -1.22
CA PRO A 50 -7.07 -20.71 -2.54
C PRO A 50 -8.05 -19.53 -2.48
N ALA A 51 -7.81 -18.54 -3.33
CA ALA A 51 -8.62 -17.33 -3.43
C ALA A 51 -9.52 -17.30 -4.67
N LEU A 52 -9.13 -18.06 -5.72
CA LEU A 52 -9.86 -18.16 -6.97
C LEU A 52 -10.24 -19.61 -7.30
N PRO A 53 -11.25 -19.82 -8.16
CA PRO A 53 -11.72 -21.18 -8.56
C PRO A 53 -10.65 -22.00 -9.30
N ASP A 54 -9.66 -21.37 -9.92
CA ASP A 54 -8.52 -22.02 -10.59
C ASP A 54 -7.43 -22.51 -9.63
N GLY A 55 -7.59 -22.22 -8.33
CA GLY A 55 -6.67 -22.62 -7.28
C GLY A 55 -5.58 -21.62 -6.94
N ALA A 56 -5.54 -20.43 -7.59
CA ALA A 56 -4.64 -19.38 -7.22
C ALA A 56 -4.83 -19.00 -5.76
N THR A 57 -3.71 -18.93 -5.01
CA THR A 57 -3.72 -18.63 -3.58
C THR A 57 -3.77 -17.13 -3.31
N ARG A 58 -4.08 -16.74 -2.08
CA ARG A 58 -4.00 -15.34 -1.64
C ARG A 58 -2.58 -14.78 -1.85
N MET A 59 -1.55 -15.59 -1.62
CA MET A 59 -0.16 -15.22 -1.91
C MET A 59 0.07 -14.97 -3.39
N ASP A 60 -0.49 -15.79 -4.28
CA ASP A 60 -0.33 -15.59 -5.73
C ASP A 60 -0.99 -14.27 -6.18
N LEU A 61 -2.17 -13.95 -5.64
CA LEU A 61 -2.84 -12.66 -5.89
C LEU A 61 -2.00 -11.50 -5.39
N THR A 62 -1.44 -11.62 -4.16
CA THR A 62 -0.60 -10.59 -3.56
C THR A 62 0.65 -10.33 -4.39
N LYS A 63 1.33 -11.39 -4.88
CA LYS A 63 2.49 -11.26 -5.78
C LYS A 63 2.16 -10.49 -7.06
N ALA A 64 1.07 -10.88 -7.71
CA ALA A 64 0.64 -10.24 -8.96
C ALA A 64 0.35 -8.75 -8.74
N ALA A 65 -0.36 -8.44 -7.66
CA ALA A 65 -0.70 -7.08 -7.29
C ALA A 65 0.50 -6.23 -6.89
N ALA A 66 1.39 -6.75 -6.03
CA ALA A 66 2.59 -6.04 -5.61
C ALA A 66 3.50 -5.73 -6.80
N SER A 67 3.68 -6.70 -7.71
CA SER A 67 4.47 -6.48 -8.94
C SER A 67 3.87 -5.40 -9.83
N THR A 68 2.55 -5.36 -9.96
CA THR A 68 1.88 -4.33 -10.76
C THR A 68 1.96 -2.97 -10.06
N ALA A 69 1.73 -2.95 -8.74
CA ALA A 69 1.75 -1.73 -7.95
C ALA A 69 3.10 -1.01 -8.01
N VAL A 70 4.21 -1.73 -7.91
CA VAL A 70 5.58 -1.16 -8.04
C VAL A 70 5.75 -0.41 -9.36
N GLY A 71 5.08 -0.85 -10.43
CA GLY A 71 5.09 -0.18 -11.74
C GLY A 71 4.30 1.13 -11.81
N LEU A 72 3.41 1.39 -10.85
CA LEU A 72 2.56 2.59 -10.86
C LEU A 72 3.22 3.81 -10.19
N PHE A 73 4.20 3.58 -9.33
CA PHE A 73 4.90 4.65 -8.63
C PHE A 73 5.92 5.34 -9.56
N PRO A 74 6.03 6.68 -9.55
CA PRO A 74 7.11 7.42 -10.19
C PRO A 74 8.51 6.97 -9.72
N GLU A 75 9.55 7.27 -10.50
CA GLU A 75 10.92 6.84 -10.18
C GLU A 75 11.52 7.54 -8.94
N HIS A 76 11.02 8.73 -8.64
CA HIS A 76 11.45 9.52 -7.49
C HIS A 76 10.75 9.14 -6.18
N ASP A 77 9.72 8.28 -6.22
CA ASP A 77 9.14 7.72 -5.03
C ASP A 77 10.09 6.73 -4.35
N ALA A 78 10.09 6.71 -3.03
CA ALA A 78 10.90 5.80 -2.23
C ALA A 78 10.02 4.69 -1.64
N LEU A 79 10.33 3.44 -2.00
CA LEU A 79 9.61 2.27 -1.51
C LEU A 79 10.56 1.24 -0.88
N GLY A 80 10.07 0.63 0.22
CA GLY A 80 10.68 -0.53 0.86
C GLY A 80 9.70 -1.68 0.99
N LEU A 81 10.20 -2.88 1.28
CA LEU A 81 9.40 -4.09 1.39
C LEU A 81 9.79 -4.89 2.63
N TRP A 82 8.79 -5.17 3.46
CA TRP A 82 8.87 -6.14 4.55
C TRP A 82 7.90 -7.29 4.31
N THR A 83 8.25 -8.43 4.88
CA THR A 83 7.31 -9.54 5.08
C THR A 83 7.06 -9.73 6.56
N PHE A 84 5.90 -10.27 6.92
CA PHE A 84 5.63 -10.56 8.32
C PHE A 84 4.83 -11.85 8.53
N ALA A 85 5.15 -12.51 9.62
CA ALA A 85 4.42 -13.59 10.25
C ALA A 85 4.94 -13.67 11.68
N ARG A 86 4.16 -14.22 12.60
CA ARG A 86 4.60 -14.38 13.98
C ARG A 86 5.95 -15.07 14.07
N HIS A 87 6.91 -14.48 14.78
CA HIS A 87 8.27 -14.96 14.98
C HIS A 87 9.05 -15.24 13.69
N LEU A 88 8.77 -14.47 12.63
CA LEU A 88 9.41 -14.66 11.32
C LEU A 88 10.94 -14.48 11.36
N ASP A 89 11.44 -13.61 12.22
CA ASP A 89 12.88 -13.36 12.42
C ASP A 89 13.23 -13.41 13.91
N GLY A 90 13.27 -14.62 14.46
CA GLY A 90 13.54 -14.86 15.88
C GLY A 90 12.40 -14.34 16.77
N VAL A 91 12.63 -13.21 17.44
CA VAL A 91 11.61 -12.57 18.29
C VAL A 91 10.77 -11.51 17.56
N LYS A 92 11.16 -11.18 16.32
CA LYS A 92 10.46 -10.20 15.50
C LYS A 92 9.46 -10.90 14.59
N ASP A 93 8.31 -10.28 14.40
CA ASP A 93 7.26 -10.77 13.52
C ASP A 93 7.47 -10.35 12.06
N HIS A 94 8.47 -9.52 11.78
CA HIS A 94 8.75 -8.99 10.46
C HIS A 94 10.20 -9.21 10.04
N ARG A 95 10.42 -9.18 8.74
CA ARG A 95 11.74 -9.19 8.09
C ARG A 95 11.77 -8.17 6.97
N SER A 96 12.82 -7.34 6.91
CA SER A 96 13.07 -6.47 5.77
C SER A 96 13.63 -7.29 4.60
N LEU A 97 13.00 -7.17 3.43
CA LEU A 97 13.52 -7.67 2.16
C LEU A 97 14.28 -6.56 1.42
N ALA A 98 13.70 -5.38 1.37
CA ALA A 98 14.33 -4.19 0.81
C ALA A 98 14.09 -2.98 1.73
N PRO A 99 15.13 -2.19 2.04
CA PRO A 99 14.96 -0.92 2.76
C PRO A 99 14.25 0.11 1.88
N VAL A 100 13.66 1.14 2.49
CA VAL A 100 13.03 2.23 1.74
C VAL A 100 14.12 3.03 1.01
N ARG A 101 14.01 3.14 -0.30
CA ARG A 101 14.90 3.89 -1.20
C ARG A 101 14.11 4.38 -2.40
N GLU A 102 14.59 5.44 -3.07
CA GLU A 102 14.05 5.86 -4.37
C GLU A 102 14.03 4.69 -5.36
N LEU A 103 12.97 4.59 -6.15
CA LEU A 103 12.82 3.50 -7.12
C LEU A 103 13.88 3.50 -8.21
N SER A 104 14.44 4.67 -8.52
CA SER A 104 15.58 4.83 -9.45
C SER A 104 16.94 4.47 -8.84
N ALA A 105 17.03 4.35 -7.51
CA ALA A 105 18.31 4.11 -6.83
C ALA A 105 18.98 2.81 -7.30
N PRO A 106 20.30 2.82 -7.58
CA PRO A 106 21.02 1.63 -8.01
C PRO A 106 21.18 0.62 -6.86
N VAL A 107 20.86 -0.64 -7.13
CA VAL A 107 20.99 -1.79 -6.21
C VAL A 107 21.58 -2.97 -6.97
N ASP A 108 22.78 -3.39 -6.65
CA ASP A 108 23.47 -4.58 -7.18
C ASP A 108 23.44 -4.72 -8.72
N GLY A 109 23.55 -3.62 -9.43
CA GLY A 109 23.54 -3.57 -10.90
C GLY A 109 22.16 -3.45 -11.55
N ALA A 110 21.11 -3.34 -10.76
CA ALA A 110 19.73 -3.08 -11.15
C ALA A 110 19.23 -1.79 -10.46
N THR A 111 17.93 -1.55 -10.43
CA THR A 111 17.31 -0.47 -9.68
C THR A 111 16.57 -1.00 -8.46
N GLN A 112 16.23 -0.13 -7.50
CA GLN A 112 15.37 -0.48 -6.38
C GLN A 112 14.01 -1.02 -6.86
N ARG A 113 13.46 -0.47 -7.95
CA ARG A 113 12.24 -0.97 -8.60
C ARG A 113 12.39 -2.43 -9.04
N ASP A 114 13.50 -2.76 -9.72
CA ASP A 114 13.75 -4.13 -10.19
C ASP A 114 13.91 -5.09 -9.01
N GLN A 115 14.60 -4.65 -7.97
CA GLN A 115 14.76 -5.44 -6.74
C GLN A 115 13.42 -5.72 -6.07
N LEU A 116 12.57 -4.69 -5.89
CA LEU A 116 11.24 -4.85 -5.29
C LEU A 116 10.34 -5.77 -6.12
N ALA A 117 10.38 -5.66 -7.45
CA ALA A 117 9.64 -6.54 -8.34
C ALA A 117 10.09 -8.00 -8.21
N GLN A 118 11.40 -8.23 -8.11
CA GLN A 118 11.99 -9.57 -7.90
C GLN A 118 11.62 -10.12 -6.52
N ASP A 119 11.75 -9.31 -5.46
CA ASP A 119 11.40 -9.71 -4.11
C ASP A 119 9.91 -10.05 -3.99
N ALA A 120 9.02 -9.23 -4.58
CA ALA A 120 7.60 -9.50 -4.62
C ALA A 120 7.27 -10.85 -5.30
N GLN A 121 7.93 -11.16 -6.42
CA GLN A 121 7.75 -12.45 -7.10
C GLN A 121 8.29 -13.63 -6.28
N SER A 122 9.30 -13.43 -5.46
CA SER A 122 9.92 -14.46 -4.64
C SER A 122 9.19 -14.75 -3.32
N LEU A 123 8.17 -13.95 -2.97
CA LEU A 123 7.41 -14.12 -1.74
C LEU A 123 6.87 -15.56 -1.59
N THR A 124 6.96 -16.09 -0.39
CA THR A 124 6.39 -17.37 -0.01
C THR A 124 5.71 -17.26 1.34
N TYR A 125 4.71 -18.09 1.58
CA TYR A 125 4.08 -18.17 2.89
C TYR A 125 4.86 -19.10 3.83
N VAL A 126 4.75 -18.85 5.14
CA VAL A 126 5.30 -19.68 6.21
C VAL A 126 4.29 -20.79 6.54
N PRO A 127 4.54 -22.06 6.23
CA PRO A 127 3.61 -23.12 6.54
C PRO A 127 3.26 -23.14 8.03
N LYS A 128 1.96 -23.07 8.37
CA LYS A 128 1.45 -23.00 9.74
C LYS A 128 1.93 -21.74 10.52
N GLY A 129 2.43 -20.72 9.84
CA GLY A 129 2.76 -19.43 10.43
C GLY A 129 1.48 -18.70 10.89
N TYR A 130 1.56 -18.05 12.03
CA TYR A 130 0.51 -17.18 12.54
C TYR A 130 0.76 -15.72 12.14
N THR A 131 -0.25 -14.88 12.24
CA THR A 131 -0.19 -13.47 11.85
C THR A 131 0.25 -12.60 13.02
N GLY A 132 1.39 -11.91 12.90
CA GLY A 132 1.90 -10.92 13.85
C GLY A 132 1.58 -9.50 13.38
N LEU A 133 0.29 -9.14 13.32
CA LEU A 133 -0.17 -7.90 12.69
C LEU A 133 0.21 -6.65 13.50
N TYR A 134 -0.08 -6.64 14.80
CA TYR A 134 0.00 -5.42 15.61
C TYR A 134 1.43 -4.96 15.84
N ASP A 135 2.32 -5.86 16.26
CA ASP A 135 3.72 -5.55 16.49
C ASP A 135 4.44 -5.15 15.20
N THR A 136 4.09 -5.81 14.08
CA THR A 136 4.61 -5.43 12.76
C THR A 136 4.13 -4.05 12.34
N THR A 137 2.84 -3.76 12.50
CA THR A 137 2.28 -2.45 12.13
C THR A 137 2.98 -1.32 12.89
N LEU A 138 3.15 -1.47 14.21
CA LEU A 138 3.85 -0.47 15.02
C LEU A 138 5.33 -0.36 14.64
N ALA A 139 6.00 -1.48 14.37
CA ALA A 139 7.40 -1.47 13.96
C ALA A 139 7.59 -0.78 12.60
N ALA A 140 6.71 -1.04 11.63
CA ALA A 140 6.72 -0.39 10.31
C ALA A 140 6.42 1.11 10.42
N TYR A 141 5.43 1.49 11.24
CA TYR A 141 5.11 2.88 11.52
C TYR A 141 6.33 3.63 12.08
N ARG A 142 6.97 3.08 13.10
CA ARG A 142 8.17 3.67 13.72
C ARG A 142 9.35 3.75 12.77
N GLN A 143 9.52 2.76 11.88
CA GLN A 143 10.55 2.81 10.85
C GLN A 143 10.37 4.04 9.98
N VAL A 144 9.19 4.23 9.40
CA VAL A 144 8.89 5.37 8.51
C VAL A 144 8.91 6.70 9.29
N LEU A 145 8.44 6.69 10.55
CA LEU A 145 8.46 7.89 11.40
C LEU A 145 9.87 8.41 11.66
N HIS A 146 10.86 7.51 11.78
CA HIS A 146 12.24 7.87 12.08
C HIS A 146 13.13 8.01 10.83
N ASP A 147 12.62 7.66 9.65
CA ASP A 147 13.36 7.88 8.40
C ASP A 147 13.49 9.39 8.12
N ASP A 148 14.64 9.80 7.61
CA ASP A 148 14.88 11.18 7.18
C ASP A 148 14.33 11.39 5.77
N ALA A 149 13.05 11.75 5.69
CA ALA A 149 12.32 11.95 4.45
C ALA A 149 11.47 13.24 4.53
N PRO A 150 12.11 14.41 4.63
CA PRO A 150 11.39 15.67 4.56
C PRO A 150 10.71 15.81 3.19
N ASP A 151 9.60 16.52 3.15
CA ASP A 151 8.86 16.83 1.92
C ASP A 151 8.33 15.57 1.17
N HIS A 152 8.11 14.46 1.90
CA HIS A 152 7.51 13.22 1.37
C HIS A 152 6.20 12.87 2.07
N LEU A 153 5.30 12.26 1.32
CA LEU A 153 4.11 11.60 1.88
C LEU A 153 4.54 10.28 2.53
N ARG A 154 4.66 10.30 3.85
CA ARG A 154 5.11 9.15 4.64
C ARG A 154 3.98 8.16 4.83
N THR A 155 4.17 6.93 4.38
CA THR A 155 3.10 5.93 4.34
C THR A 155 3.59 4.55 4.72
N VAL A 156 2.81 3.85 5.53
CA VAL A 156 2.93 2.40 5.75
C VAL A 156 1.76 1.71 5.06
N ILE A 157 2.03 0.71 4.25
CA ILE A 157 0.99 -0.09 3.59
C ILE A 157 1.05 -1.51 4.15
N VAL A 158 -0.01 -1.95 4.81
CA VAL A 158 -0.09 -3.29 5.42
C VAL A 158 -1.07 -4.14 4.63
N LEU A 159 -0.57 -5.24 4.03
CA LEU A 159 -1.40 -6.23 3.34
C LEU A 159 -1.50 -7.49 4.19
N THR A 160 -2.72 -7.90 4.54
CA THR A 160 -2.99 -9.10 5.33
C THR A 160 -4.30 -9.76 4.92
N ASP A 161 -4.39 -11.06 5.07
CA ASP A 161 -5.61 -11.83 4.83
C ASP A 161 -6.32 -12.27 6.11
N GLY A 162 -5.76 -11.92 7.28
CA GLY A 162 -6.15 -12.47 8.56
C GLY A 162 -6.36 -11.46 9.67
N ILE A 163 -6.61 -12.04 10.84
CA ILE A 163 -6.66 -11.35 12.13
C ILE A 163 -5.32 -11.51 12.84
N ASN A 164 -5.02 -10.64 13.81
CA ASN A 164 -3.83 -10.85 14.64
C ASN A 164 -3.92 -12.17 15.41
N GLN A 165 -2.90 -13.02 15.27
CA GLN A 165 -2.83 -14.35 15.88
C GLN A 165 -1.60 -14.51 16.76
N ASP A 166 -1.06 -13.43 17.27
CA ASP A 166 0.02 -13.44 18.23
C ASP A 166 -0.47 -13.08 19.64
N PRO A 167 -0.65 -14.07 20.52
CA PRO A 167 -1.07 -13.84 21.92
C PRO A 167 0.02 -13.16 22.76
N GLY A 168 1.25 -13.09 22.28
CA GLY A 168 2.37 -12.41 22.92
C GLY A 168 2.51 -10.94 22.51
N SER A 169 1.78 -10.51 21.47
CA SER A 169 1.81 -9.13 20.99
C SER A 169 0.98 -8.20 21.88
N MET A 170 1.17 -6.89 21.67
CA MET A 170 0.29 -5.88 22.26
C MET A 170 -1.18 -6.09 21.83
N GLY A 171 -2.11 -5.55 22.61
CA GLY A 171 -3.53 -5.51 22.26
C GLY A 171 -3.82 -4.41 21.22
N LEU A 172 -4.99 -4.53 20.55
CA LEU A 172 -5.43 -3.51 19.59
C LEU A 172 -5.51 -2.11 20.22
N ASP A 173 -6.14 -1.99 21.39
CA ASP A 173 -6.31 -0.70 22.07
C ASP A 173 -4.95 -0.06 22.44
N GLU A 174 -3.97 -0.88 22.79
CA GLU A 174 -2.60 -0.43 23.06
C GLU A 174 -1.90 0.05 21.78
N LEU A 175 -2.07 -0.68 20.66
CA LEU A 175 -1.57 -0.25 19.35
C LEU A 175 -2.15 1.11 18.97
N LEU A 176 -3.49 1.25 18.98
CA LEU A 176 -4.16 2.49 18.57
C LEU A 176 -3.72 3.67 19.45
N THR A 177 -3.69 3.49 20.76
CA THR A 177 -3.23 4.53 21.70
C THR A 177 -1.78 4.92 21.46
N THR A 178 -0.93 3.95 21.12
CA THR A 178 0.49 4.20 20.84
C THR A 178 0.67 4.96 19.53
N LEU A 179 -0.05 4.58 18.49
CA LEU A 179 -0.05 5.29 17.20
C LEU A 179 -0.51 6.74 17.36
N GLU A 180 -1.62 6.98 18.07
CA GLU A 180 -2.11 8.34 18.35
C GLU A 180 -1.08 9.20 19.11
N LYS A 181 -0.40 8.61 20.08
CA LYS A 181 0.57 9.31 20.92
C LYS A 181 1.89 9.62 20.20
N GLU A 182 2.31 8.74 19.29
CA GLU A 182 3.57 8.86 18.55
C GLU A 182 3.42 9.65 17.24
N GLN A 183 2.21 10.07 16.85
CA GLN A 183 2.01 10.90 15.68
C GLN A 183 2.74 12.24 15.79
N ASP A 184 3.41 12.61 14.70
CA ASP A 184 3.93 13.96 14.49
C ASP A 184 2.97 14.72 13.55
N PRO A 185 2.23 15.72 14.04
CA PRO A 185 1.30 16.48 13.21
C PRO A 185 1.98 17.29 12.09
N GLU A 186 3.26 17.61 12.21
CA GLU A 186 4.02 18.34 11.20
C GLU A 186 4.56 17.40 10.11
N ASN A 187 4.79 16.11 10.47
CA ASN A 187 5.29 15.09 9.56
C ASN A 187 4.50 13.77 9.74
N PRO A 188 3.22 13.74 9.41
CA PRO A 188 2.37 12.61 9.71
C PRO A 188 2.76 11.36 8.91
N VAL A 189 2.73 10.20 9.57
CA VAL A 189 2.82 8.89 8.89
C VAL A 189 1.42 8.30 8.79
N ARG A 190 0.95 8.02 7.58
CA ARG A 190 -0.35 7.41 7.34
C ARG A 190 -0.21 5.89 7.21
N ILE A 191 -1.16 5.16 7.78
CA ILE A 191 -1.23 3.70 7.59
C ILE A 191 -2.38 3.40 6.64
N ILE A 192 -2.07 2.73 5.53
CA ILE A 192 -3.05 2.18 4.61
C ILE A 192 -3.13 0.68 4.87
N THR A 193 -4.31 0.15 5.09
CA THR A 193 -4.51 -1.28 5.29
C THR A 193 -5.27 -1.90 4.13
N VAL A 194 -4.78 -3.04 3.66
CA VAL A 194 -5.40 -3.81 2.58
C VAL A 194 -5.70 -5.21 3.09
N GLY A 195 -6.97 -5.50 3.31
CA GLY A 195 -7.44 -6.84 3.62
C GLY A 195 -7.57 -7.67 2.33
N ILE A 196 -6.87 -8.79 2.27
CA ILE A 196 -6.91 -9.72 1.12
C ILE A 196 -7.95 -10.78 1.43
N SER A 197 -9.12 -10.69 0.88
CA SER A 197 -10.28 -11.55 1.11
C SER A 197 -11.26 -11.03 2.17
N GLN A 198 -12.38 -11.75 2.30
CA GLN A 198 -13.43 -11.42 3.28
C GLN A 198 -13.12 -11.90 4.70
N ASP A 199 -12.05 -12.71 4.87
CA ASP A 199 -11.66 -13.25 6.19
C ASP A 199 -10.81 -12.24 6.99
N ALA A 200 -10.29 -11.21 6.34
CA ALA A 200 -9.59 -10.11 7.00
C ALA A 200 -10.56 -9.36 7.94
N ASP A 201 -10.09 -9.00 9.13
CA ASP A 201 -10.88 -8.20 10.08
C ASP A 201 -10.97 -6.74 9.60
N ALA A 202 -11.92 -6.49 8.70
CA ALA A 202 -12.14 -5.17 8.11
C ALA A 202 -12.35 -4.07 9.16
N LYS A 203 -12.93 -4.41 10.34
CA LYS A 203 -13.15 -3.45 11.42
C LYS A 203 -11.84 -3.05 12.07
N VAL A 204 -11.00 -4.02 12.40
CA VAL A 204 -9.67 -3.79 13.00
C VAL A 204 -8.77 -3.04 12.03
N LEU A 205 -8.71 -3.47 10.78
CA LEU A 205 -7.92 -2.80 9.74
C LEU A 205 -8.34 -1.34 9.56
N LYS A 206 -9.65 -1.08 9.55
CA LYS A 206 -10.19 0.27 9.47
C LYS A 206 -9.78 1.13 10.67
N GLN A 207 -9.89 0.61 11.89
CA GLN A 207 -9.48 1.34 13.09
C GLN A 207 -7.99 1.71 13.04
N ILE A 208 -7.11 0.78 12.67
CA ILE A 208 -5.67 1.04 12.53
C ILE A 208 -5.40 2.16 11.54
N ALA A 209 -6.01 2.09 10.36
CA ALA A 209 -5.82 3.11 9.32
C ALA A 209 -6.35 4.49 9.76
N GLU A 210 -7.60 4.56 10.24
CA GLU A 210 -8.24 5.81 10.64
C GLU A 210 -7.50 6.52 11.78
N THR A 211 -6.86 5.77 12.70
CA THR A 211 -6.07 6.33 13.80
C THR A 211 -4.92 7.21 13.31
N THR A 212 -4.39 6.94 12.12
CA THR A 212 -3.29 7.72 11.52
C THR A 212 -3.73 8.61 10.35
N GLY A 213 -5.03 8.77 10.14
CA GLY A 213 -5.59 9.52 9.01
C GLY A 213 -5.39 8.84 7.64
N GLY A 214 -5.13 7.54 7.64
CA GLY A 214 -5.04 6.72 6.44
C GLY A 214 -6.36 6.04 6.05
N THR A 215 -6.31 5.11 5.11
CA THR A 215 -7.48 4.45 4.53
C THR A 215 -7.39 2.92 4.64
N SER A 216 -8.55 2.26 4.66
CA SER A 216 -8.65 0.79 4.73
C SER A 216 -9.49 0.24 3.60
N HIS A 217 -9.00 -0.78 2.94
CA HIS A 217 -9.60 -1.38 1.77
C HIS A 217 -9.65 -2.90 1.87
N ILE A 218 -10.66 -3.52 1.24
CA ILE A 218 -10.76 -4.98 1.14
C ILE A 218 -10.68 -5.38 -0.33
N ALA A 219 -9.56 -5.97 -0.70
CA ALA A 219 -9.33 -6.50 -2.03
C ALA A 219 -9.86 -7.93 -2.12
N ARG A 220 -10.82 -8.18 -3.00
CA ARG A 220 -11.41 -9.50 -3.24
C ARG A 220 -10.83 -10.20 -4.46
N ALA A 221 -10.23 -9.42 -5.35
CA ALA A 221 -9.60 -9.86 -6.59
C ALA A 221 -8.29 -9.06 -6.82
N PRO A 222 -7.37 -9.54 -7.68
CA PRO A 222 -6.14 -8.82 -8.00
C PRO A 222 -6.37 -7.38 -8.50
N GLU A 223 -7.45 -7.18 -9.25
CA GLU A 223 -7.85 -5.88 -9.80
C GLU A 223 -8.21 -4.87 -8.69
N ASP A 224 -8.78 -5.36 -7.59
CA ASP A 224 -9.11 -4.53 -6.44
C ASP A 224 -7.85 -3.94 -5.80
N ILE A 225 -6.73 -4.68 -5.79
CA ILE A 225 -5.48 -4.21 -5.19
C ILE A 225 -4.89 -3.07 -6.02
N GLN A 226 -4.92 -3.16 -7.36
CA GLN A 226 -4.51 -2.05 -8.23
C GLN A 226 -5.32 -0.78 -7.96
N LYS A 227 -6.66 -0.95 -7.86
CA LYS A 227 -7.54 0.18 -7.54
C LYS A 227 -7.20 0.79 -6.19
N VAL A 228 -6.97 -0.04 -5.17
CA VAL A 228 -6.59 0.39 -3.82
C VAL A 228 -5.30 1.22 -3.85
N PHE A 229 -4.30 0.80 -4.62
CA PHE A 229 -3.07 1.59 -4.76
C PHE A 229 -3.32 2.91 -5.46
N VAL A 230 -4.12 2.93 -6.52
CA VAL A 230 -4.49 4.19 -7.20
C VAL A 230 -5.27 5.10 -6.25
N ASP A 231 -6.28 4.58 -5.57
CA ASP A 231 -7.09 5.34 -4.60
C ASP A 231 -6.19 5.88 -3.45
N ALA A 232 -5.23 5.08 -2.98
CA ALA A 232 -4.28 5.47 -1.96
C ALA A 232 -3.32 6.60 -2.42
N LEU A 233 -2.90 6.56 -3.67
CA LEU A 233 -2.01 7.56 -4.28
C LEU A 233 -2.74 8.86 -4.61
N THR A 234 -4.02 8.77 -4.98
CA THR A 234 -4.82 9.94 -5.40
C THR A 234 -5.60 10.57 -4.26
N GLY A 235 -5.65 9.94 -3.08
CA GLY A 235 -6.43 10.41 -1.93
C GLY A 235 -7.95 10.35 -2.18
N ALA A 236 -8.38 9.49 -3.12
CA ALA A 236 -9.79 9.32 -3.52
C ALA A 236 -10.53 8.31 -2.65
#